data_0068f95d64f64480ad70cc6f387c75eb
#
_entry.id   0068f95d64f64480ad70cc6f387c75eb
#
_cell.length_a   1.000
_cell.length_b   1.000
_cell.length_c   1.000
_cell.angle_alpha   90.00
_cell.angle_beta   90.00
_cell.angle_gamma   90.00
#
_symmetry.space_group_name_H-M   'P 1'
#
loop_
_entity.id
_entity.type
_entity.pdbx_description
1 polymer ?
#
loop_
_entity_poly.entity_id
_entity_poly.type
_entity_poly.pdbx_seq_one_letter_code
_entity_poly.pdbx_strand_id
1 'polypeptide(L)'
;MKKLILSAALLAASLASQAQQGPLWMRYPAISPDGSTIAFAYKGDLYCVPANGGEARQLTTNTAYDSQPIWSPDGKKIAFTSNREGSLDVYVISAKGGAPTRLTTHSGKETPIAFKDNDHVLFAANIMPTAQSNLFASNEFSQVYEV
;
A
#
# COMPACT_ATOMS: atom_id res chain seq x y z
N MET A 1 -46.57 -24.87 23.10
CA MET A 1 -46.25 -23.73 22.22
C MET A 1 -45.10 -22.82 22.74
N LYS A 2 -45.07 -22.42 24.03
CA LYS A 2 -44.00 -21.58 24.60
C LYS A 2 -42.57 -22.19 24.50
N LYS A 3 -42.41 -23.52 24.64
CA LYS A 3 -41.11 -24.19 24.54
C LYS A 3 -40.55 -24.26 23.11
N LEU A 4 -41.40 -24.35 22.11
CA LEU A 4 -40.98 -24.33 20.69
C LEU A 4 -40.47 -22.93 20.25
N ILE A 5 -41.08 -21.87 20.77
CA ILE A 5 -40.67 -20.49 20.48
C ILE A 5 -39.29 -20.18 21.09
N LEU A 6 -39.03 -20.69 22.28
CA LEU A 6 -37.74 -20.49 22.95
C LEU A 6 -36.59 -21.21 22.20
N SER A 7 -36.83 -22.44 21.69
CA SER A 7 -35.87 -23.19 20.91
C SER A 7 -35.54 -22.52 19.54
N ALA A 8 -36.52 -21.95 18.90
CA ALA A 8 -36.33 -21.23 17.64
C ALA A 8 -35.53 -19.92 17.83
N ALA A 9 -35.76 -19.21 18.96
CA ALA A 9 -35.01 -18.01 19.28
C ALA A 9 -33.52 -18.31 19.60
N LEU A 10 -33.19 -19.44 20.27
CA LEU A 10 -31.82 -19.85 20.48
C LEU A 10 -31.10 -20.25 19.19
N LEU A 11 -31.80 -20.90 18.25
CA LEU A 11 -31.22 -21.25 16.93
C LEU A 11 -30.93 -20.01 16.07
N ALA A 12 -31.79 -19.00 16.11
CA ALA A 12 -31.60 -17.74 15.40
C ALA A 12 -30.42 -16.93 15.98
N ALA A 13 -30.20 -16.97 17.28
CA ALA A 13 -29.06 -16.29 17.93
C ALA A 13 -27.71 -16.94 17.57
N SER A 14 -27.65 -18.25 17.31
CA SER A 14 -26.42 -18.94 16.93
C SER A 14 -25.98 -18.66 15.49
N LEU A 15 -26.89 -18.22 14.61
CA LEU A 15 -26.57 -17.86 13.22
C LEU A 15 -26.01 -16.43 13.10
N ALA A 16 -26.19 -15.57 14.10
CA ALA A 16 -25.69 -14.21 14.09
C ALA A 16 -24.20 -14.07 14.52
N SER A 17 -23.58 -15.15 14.94
CA SER A 17 -22.18 -15.14 15.46
C SER A 17 -21.18 -15.68 14.43
N GLN A 18 -21.38 -15.42 13.15
CA GLN A 18 -20.26 -15.44 12.22
C GLN A 18 -19.50 -14.13 12.37
N ALA A 19 -18.57 -14.11 13.33
CA ALA A 19 -17.56 -13.08 13.37
C ALA A 19 -16.91 -13.05 11.97
N GLN A 20 -17.19 -12.01 11.21
CA GLN A 20 -16.57 -11.77 9.92
C GLN A 20 -15.07 -11.60 10.20
N GLN A 21 -14.31 -12.69 10.02
CA GLN A 21 -12.86 -12.64 10.12
C GLN A 21 -12.41 -11.73 8.98
N GLY A 22 -12.13 -10.47 9.33
CA GLY A 22 -11.52 -9.54 8.40
C GLY A 22 -10.22 -10.13 7.84
N PRO A 23 -9.79 -9.72 6.66
CA PRO A 23 -8.55 -10.21 6.08
C PRO A 23 -7.39 -9.92 7.02
N LEU A 24 -6.74 -10.97 7.51
CA LEU A 24 -5.48 -10.89 8.25
C LEU A 24 -4.37 -10.44 7.28
N TRP A 25 -3.39 -9.67 7.76
CA TRP A 25 -2.21 -9.27 6.97
C TRP A 25 -2.38 -8.07 6.04
N MET A 26 -3.35 -7.20 6.24
CA MET A 26 -3.33 -5.86 5.63
C MET A 26 -2.16 -5.06 6.21
N ARG A 27 -1.38 -4.42 5.35
CA ARG A 27 -0.18 -3.67 5.71
C ARG A 27 -0.15 -2.31 5.04
N TYR A 28 0.59 -1.37 5.63
CA TYR A 28 0.87 -0.05 5.07
C TYR A 28 -0.40 0.73 4.68
N PRO A 29 -1.36 0.92 5.61
CA PRO A 29 -2.53 1.69 5.29
C PRO A 29 -2.17 3.17 5.08
N ALA A 30 -2.72 3.78 4.04
CA ALA A 30 -2.59 5.18 3.70
C ALA A 30 -3.97 5.75 3.34
N ILE A 31 -4.38 6.80 4.04
CA ILE A 31 -5.66 7.47 3.76
C ILE A 31 -5.47 8.53 2.66
N SER A 32 -6.45 8.65 1.75
CA SER A 32 -6.48 9.69 0.74
C SER A 32 -6.59 11.09 1.36
N PRO A 33 -6.11 12.16 0.69
CA PRO A 33 -6.12 13.52 1.24
C PRO A 33 -7.51 14.03 1.63
N ASP A 34 -8.55 13.57 0.95
CA ASP A 34 -9.95 13.89 1.24
C ASP A 34 -10.57 13.00 2.35
N GLY A 35 -9.81 12.03 2.88
CA GLY A 35 -10.26 11.11 3.92
C GLY A 35 -11.26 10.04 3.45
N SER A 36 -11.57 9.95 2.16
CA SER A 36 -12.63 9.08 1.65
C SER A 36 -12.22 7.65 1.37
N THR A 37 -10.92 7.40 1.11
CA THR A 37 -10.41 6.12 0.63
C THR A 37 -9.12 5.72 1.36
N ILE A 38 -8.99 4.45 1.69
CA ILE A 38 -7.77 3.87 2.27
C ILE A 38 -7.12 2.98 1.22
N ALA A 39 -5.85 3.26 0.89
CA ALA A 39 -4.98 2.36 0.14
C ALA A 39 -4.20 1.48 1.12
N PHE A 40 -3.98 0.21 0.79
CA PHE A 40 -3.21 -0.71 1.61
C PHE A 40 -2.63 -1.84 0.77
N ALA A 41 -1.62 -2.54 1.32
CA ALA A 41 -1.05 -3.74 0.72
C ALA A 41 -1.67 -5.00 1.35
N TYR A 42 -2.01 -5.97 0.52
CA TYR A 42 -2.49 -7.28 0.93
C TYR A 42 -2.01 -8.36 -0.04
N LYS A 43 -1.34 -9.40 0.48
CA LYS A 43 -0.78 -10.52 -0.28
C LYS A 43 0.13 -10.13 -1.46
N GLY A 44 0.84 -9.00 -1.35
CA GLY A 44 1.76 -8.53 -2.38
C GLY A 44 1.17 -7.57 -3.39
N ASP A 45 -0.13 -7.29 -3.33
CA ASP A 45 -0.80 -6.32 -4.19
C ASP A 45 -1.36 -5.13 -3.41
N LEU A 46 -1.60 -4.03 -4.12
CA LEU A 46 -2.27 -2.86 -3.58
C LEU A 46 -3.78 -2.92 -3.79
N TYR A 47 -4.50 -2.46 -2.79
CA TYR A 47 -5.96 -2.35 -2.76
C TYR A 47 -6.40 -0.99 -2.29
N CYS A 48 -7.60 -0.58 -2.69
CA CYS A 48 -8.31 0.58 -2.15
C CYS A 48 -9.67 0.17 -1.62
N VAL A 49 -10.06 0.74 -0.47
CA VAL A 49 -11.37 0.52 0.16
C VAL A 49 -11.93 1.87 0.62
N PRO A 50 -13.26 2.11 0.57
CA PRO A 50 -13.85 3.29 1.17
C PRO A 50 -13.53 3.38 2.68
N ALA A 51 -13.22 4.57 3.18
CA ALA A 51 -12.84 4.76 4.59
C ALA A 51 -13.97 4.40 5.58
N ASN A 52 -15.22 4.47 5.13
CA ASN A 52 -16.40 4.06 5.90
C ASN A 52 -16.73 2.57 5.77
N GLY A 53 -15.83 1.78 5.15
CA GLY A 53 -16.01 0.35 4.91
C GLY A 53 -16.66 0.05 3.57
N GLY A 54 -16.65 -1.22 3.19
CA GLY A 54 -17.22 -1.70 1.93
C GLY A 54 -16.30 -2.70 1.24
N GLU A 55 -16.48 -2.86 -0.06
CA GLU A 55 -15.68 -3.76 -0.90
C GLU A 55 -14.33 -3.13 -1.25
N ALA A 56 -13.26 -3.91 -1.07
CA ALA A 56 -11.92 -3.50 -1.46
C ALA A 56 -11.69 -3.80 -2.96
N ARG A 57 -11.23 -2.78 -3.69
CA ARG A 57 -10.86 -2.90 -5.10
C ARG A 57 -9.36 -3.08 -5.22
N GLN A 58 -8.94 -4.13 -5.91
CA GLN A 58 -7.53 -4.37 -6.24
C GLN A 58 -7.03 -3.34 -7.26
N LEU A 59 -5.83 -2.78 -6.99
CA LEU A 59 -5.18 -1.81 -7.87
C LEU A 59 -4.10 -2.45 -8.74
N THR A 60 -3.32 -3.37 -8.15
CA THR A 60 -2.22 -4.04 -8.84
C THR A 60 -2.46 -5.54 -8.88
N THR A 61 -1.97 -6.21 -9.93
CA THR A 61 -2.20 -7.65 -10.20
C THR A 61 -0.93 -8.36 -10.70
N ASN A 62 0.24 -7.78 -10.48
CA ASN A 62 1.52 -8.37 -10.88
C ASN A 62 1.96 -9.42 -9.84
N THR A 63 2.80 -10.38 -10.24
CA THR A 63 3.42 -11.36 -9.34
C THR A 63 4.47 -10.75 -8.41
N ALA A 64 4.84 -9.48 -8.63
CA ALA A 64 5.76 -8.72 -7.79
C ALA A 64 5.15 -8.40 -6.42
N TYR A 65 6.00 -8.01 -5.50
CA TYR A 65 5.60 -7.53 -4.19
C TYR A 65 5.45 -6.01 -4.19
N ASP A 66 4.21 -5.53 -4.18
CA ASP A 66 3.85 -4.12 -4.11
C ASP A 66 3.51 -3.74 -2.66
N SER A 67 4.05 -2.62 -2.17
CA SER A 67 3.92 -2.20 -0.77
C SER A 67 4.11 -0.70 -0.57
N GLN A 68 3.84 -0.23 0.65
CA GLN A 68 4.08 1.15 1.09
C GLN A 68 3.42 2.21 0.18
N PRO A 69 2.09 2.11 -0.07
CA PRO A 69 1.39 3.12 -0.86
C PRO A 69 1.35 4.47 -0.13
N ILE A 70 1.54 5.55 -0.88
CA ILE A 70 1.32 6.93 -0.44
C ILE A 70 0.50 7.68 -1.49
N TRP A 71 -0.33 8.60 -1.06
CA TRP A 71 -1.21 9.38 -1.93
C TRP A 71 -0.57 10.69 -2.39
N SER A 72 -0.83 11.08 -3.65
CA SER A 72 -0.58 12.45 -4.12
C SER A 72 -1.52 13.45 -3.42
N PRO A 73 -1.12 14.73 -3.28
CA PRO A 73 -1.95 15.75 -2.62
C PRO A 73 -3.36 15.92 -3.23
N ASP A 74 -3.50 15.71 -4.54
CA ASP A 74 -4.78 15.79 -5.25
C ASP A 74 -5.60 14.48 -5.22
N GLY A 75 -5.08 13.42 -4.59
CA GLY A 75 -5.74 12.11 -4.47
C GLY A 75 -5.85 11.32 -5.78
N LYS A 76 -5.17 11.72 -6.86
CA LYS A 76 -5.30 11.07 -8.17
C LYS A 76 -4.25 10.00 -8.42
N LYS A 77 -3.12 10.04 -7.72
CA LYS A 77 -2.00 9.11 -7.88
C LYS A 77 -1.65 8.44 -6.54
N ILE A 78 -1.08 7.25 -6.65
CA ILE A 78 -0.51 6.51 -5.52
C ILE A 78 0.90 6.12 -5.91
N ALA A 79 1.91 6.56 -5.15
CA ALA A 79 3.27 6.05 -5.27
C ALA A 79 3.46 4.87 -4.31
N PHE A 80 4.28 3.90 -4.70
CA PHE A 80 4.49 2.67 -3.95
C PHE A 80 5.84 2.03 -4.29
N THR A 81 6.28 1.10 -3.46
CA THR A 81 7.47 0.27 -3.72
C THR A 81 7.06 -1.02 -4.41
N SER A 82 7.82 -1.44 -5.44
CA SER A 82 7.64 -2.70 -6.15
C SER A 82 8.97 -3.33 -6.55
N ASN A 83 9.06 -4.65 -6.55
CA ASN A 83 10.23 -5.40 -7.02
C ASN A 83 10.04 -6.03 -8.41
N ARG A 84 9.13 -5.52 -9.23
CA ARG A 84 8.78 -6.09 -10.55
C ARG A 84 9.91 -6.12 -11.57
N GLU A 85 10.93 -5.28 -11.39
CA GLU A 85 12.13 -5.24 -12.23
C GLU A 85 13.39 -5.71 -11.46
N GLY A 86 13.19 -6.49 -10.38
CA GLY A 86 14.26 -7.13 -9.62
C GLY A 86 14.61 -6.40 -8.32
N SER A 87 14.91 -5.09 -8.35
CA SER A 87 15.11 -4.25 -7.17
C SER A 87 13.80 -3.69 -6.64
N LEU A 88 13.83 -3.18 -5.40
CA LEU A 88 12.70 -2.48 -4.80
C LEU A 88 12.74 -1.01 -5.22
N ASP A 89 12.01 -0.67 -6.27
CA ASP A 89 11.95 0.67 -6.85
C ASP A 89 10.64 1.38 -6.54
N VAL A 90 10.62 2.69 -6.74
CA VAL A 90 9.43 3.52 -6.62
C VAL A 90 8.65 3.52 -7.94
N TYR A 91 7.37 3.23 -7.83
CA TYR A 91 6.39 3.27 -8.91
C TYR A 91 5.26 4.23 -8.58
N VAL A 92 4.57 4.69 -9.61
CA VAL A 92 3.33 5.46 -9.47
C VAL A 92 2.22 4.83 -10.31
N ILE A 93 1.01 4.82 -9.77
CA ILE A 93 -0.20 4.34 -10.45
C ILE A 93 -1.33 5.36 -10.25
N SER A 94 -2.26 5.43 -11.20
CA SER A 94 -3.49 6.17 -10.99
C SER A 94 -4.31 5.55 -9.84
N ALA A 95 -4.90 6.38 -8.98
CA ALA A 95 -5.82 5.93 -7.93
C ALA A 95 -7.02 5.15 -8.49
N LYS A 96 -7.31 5.28 -9.79
CA LYS A 96 -8.34 4.49 -10.49
C LYS A 96 -7.86 3.14 -10.99
N GLY A 97 -6.54 2.85 -10.88
CA GLY A 97 -5.89 1.67 -11.44
C GLY A 97 -5.28 1.94 -12.81
N GLY A 98 -4.83 0.89 -13.48
CA GLY A 98 -4.14 0.95 -14.78
C GLY A 98 -2.71 0.43 -14.67
N ALA A 99 -1.88 0.71 -15.68
CA ALA A 99 -0.48 0.31 -15.70
C ALA A 99 0.36 1.26 -14.82
N PRO A 100 1.16 0.74 -13.88
CA PRO A 100 2.08 1.55 -13.11
C PRO A 100 3.25 2.04 -13.97
N THR A 101 3.75 3.23 -13.65
CA THR A 101 4.97 3.79 -14.22
C THR A 101 6.10 3.69 -13.19
N ARG A 102 7.27 3.19 -13.61
CA ARG A 102 8.49 3.16 -12.79
C ARG A 102 9.09 4.57 -12.73
N LEU A 103 9.41 5.05 -11.54
CA LEU A 103 10.03 6.35 -11.32
C LEU A 103 11.54 6.24 -11.09
N THR A 104 11.99 5.18 -10.41
CA THR A 104 13.40 5.00 -10.03
C THR A 104 13.95 3.70 -10.59
N THR A 105 15.28 3.61 -10.77
CA THR A 105 15.94 2.49 -11.46
C THR A 105 17.23 2.04 -10.79
N HIS A 106 17.49 2.46 -9.56
CA HIS A 106 18.72 2.10 -8.85
C HIS A 106 18.65 0.66 -8.32
N SER A 107 19.80 0.00 -8.20
CA SER A 107 19.88 -1.39 -7.74
C SER A 107 19.64 -1.61 -6.24
N GLY A 108 19.57 -0.52 -5.45
CA GLY A 108 19.27 -0.56 -4.02
C GLY A 108 17.78 -0.57 -3.73
N LYS A 109 17.44 -0.67 -2.45
CA LYS A 109 16.05 -0.51 -2.02
C LYS A 109 15.68 0.97 -2.01
N GLU A 110 14.57 1.30 -2.67
CA GLU A 110 13.98 2.62 -2.72
C GLU A 110 12.56 2.58 -2.16
N THR A 111 12.21 3.58 -1.35
CA THR A 111 10.95 3.61 -0.63
C THR A 111 10.34 5.00 -0.71
N PRO A 112 9.12 5.17 -1.23
CA PRO A 112 8.47 6.46 -1.26
C PRO A 112 8.15 6.92 0.17
N ILE A 113 8.37 8.20 0.46
CA ILE A 113 8.12 8.82 1.77
C ILE A 113 6.91 9.72 1.71
N ALA A 114 6.87 10.62 0.72
CA ALA A 114 5.81 11.60 0.53
C ALA A 114 5.79 12.11 -0.90
N PHE A 115 4.66 12.63 -1.33
CA PHE A 115 4.63 13.53 -2.46
C PHE A 115 5.00 14.95 -2.00
N LYS A 116 5.92 15.60 -2.71
CA LYS A 116 6.24 17.02 -2.53
C LYS A 116 5.14 17.90 -3.12
N ASP A 117 4.64 17.49 -4.27
CA ASP A 117 3.50 18.05 -5.00
C ASP A 117 2.82 16.91 -5.80
N ASN A 118 1.96 17.23 -6.77
CA ASN A 118 1.26 16.20 -7.54
C ASN A 118 2.14 15.41 -8.53
N ASP A 119 3.35 15.88 -8.80
CA ASP A 119 4.22 15.35 -9.86
C ASP A 119 5.59 14.87 -9.33
N HIS A 120 5.99 15.29 -8.13
CA HIS A 120 7.28 14.93 -7.54
C HIS A 120 7.11 14.08 -6.29
N VAL A 121 7.88 12.99 -6.23
CA VAL A 121 7.89 12.04 -5.10
C VAL A 121 9.23 12.14 -4.36
N LEU A 122 9.16 12.30 -3.04
CA LEU A 122 10.31 12.14 -2.15
C LEU A 122 10.45 10.67 -1.75
N PHE A 123 11.64 10.12 -1.90
CA PHE A 123 11.91 8.73 -1.57
C PHE A 123 13.21 8.57 -0.77
N ALA A 124 13.25 7.55 0.06
CA ALA A 124 14.45 7.13 0.77
C ALA A 124 15.20 6.08 -0.03
N ALA A 125 16.51 6.24 -0.15
CA ALA A 125 17.39 5.26 -0.79
C ALA A 125 18.79 5.29 -0.18
N ASN A 126 19.49 4.16 -0.26
CA ASN A 126 20.89 4.05 0.08
C ASN A 126 21.73 4.13 -1.20
N ILE A 127 21.72 5.30 -1.84
CA ILE A 127 22.47 5.56 -3.06
C ILE A 127 23.82 6.17 -2.68
N MET A 128 24.92 5.57 -3.12
CA MET A 128 26.25 6.13 -2.94
C MET A 128 26.60 7.05 -4.12
N PRO A 129 26.66 8.37 -3.93
CA PRO A 129 26.77 9.32 -5.04
C PRO A 129 28.18 9.39 -5.65
N THR A 130 29.24 8.87 -5.01
CA THR A 130 30.63 8.96 -5.52
C THR A 130 31.49 7.76 -5.16
N ALA A 131 32.56 7.51 -5.95
CA ALA A 131 33.57 6.49 -5.65
C ALA A 131 34.28 6.69 -4.29
N GLN A 132 34.34 7.92 -3.80
CA GLN A 132 34.93 8.24 -2.49
C GLN A 132 34.03 7.81 -1.32
N SER A 133 32.73 7.71 -1.53
CA SER A 133 31.78 7.19 -0.54
C SER A 133 32.01 5.70 -0.24
N ASN A 134 32.68 4.97 -1.15
CA ASN A 134 32.99 3.55 -0.96
C ASN A 134 34.05 3.29 0.13
N LEU A 135 34.79 4.31 0.57
CA LEU A 135 35.77 4.18 1.68
C LEU A 135 35.08 4.07 3.05
N PHE A 136 33.81 4.47 3.14
CA PHE A 136 33.00 4.38 4.35
C PHE A 136 31.66 3.72 3.99
N ALA A 137 31.74 2.46 3.58
CA ALA A 137 30.56 1.67 3.24
C ALA A 137 29.68 1.40 4.48
N SER A 138 28.98 2.43 4.96
CA SER A 138 27.86 2.23 5.86
C SER A 138 26.58 2.20 5.02
N ASN A 139 26.08 1.01 4.74
CA ASN A 139 24.70 0.81 4.26
C ASN A 139 23.65 1.25 5.29
N GLU A 140 24.06 2.02 6.30
CA GLU A 140 23.26 2.36 7.47
C GLU A 140 22.48 3.67 7.32
N PHE A 141 22.85 4.52 6.36
CA PHE A 141 22.21 5.83 6.21
C PHE A 141 21.41 5.93 4.91
N SER A 142 20.09 5.93 5.04
CA SER A 142 19.20 6.32 3.95
C SER A 142 19.22 7.83 3.77
N GLN A 143 19.32 8.28 2.54
CA GLN A 143 19.17 9.69 2.14
C GLN A 143 17.81 9.89 1.46
N VAL A 144 17.34 11.14 1.47
CA VAL A 144 16.08 11.52 0.80
C VAL A 144 16.41 12.14 -0.55
N TYR A 145 15.73 11.65 -1.56
CA TYR A 145 15.85 12.09 -2.96
C TYR A 145 14.48 12.51 -3.49
N GLU A 146 14.48 13.22 -4.60
CA GLU A 146 13.29 13.65 -5.34
C GLU A 146 13.30 13.07 -6.75
N VAL A 147 12.14 12.64 -7.24
CA VAL A 147 11.90 12.16 -8.60
C VAL A 147 10.53 12.65 -9.09
#